data_b195c46889bd32e03b910aff71cd9fcb
#
_entry.id   b195c46889bd32e03b910aff71cd9fcb
#
_cell.length_a   1.000
_cell.length_b   1.000
_cell.length_c   1.000
_cell.angle_alpha   90.00
_cell.angle_beta   90.00
_cell.angle_gamma   90.00
#
_symmetry.space_group_name_H-M   'P 1'
#
loop_
_entity.id
_entity.type
_entity.pdbx_description
1 polymer ?
#
loop_
_entity_poly.entity_id
_entity_poly.type
_entity_poly.pdbx_seq_one_letter_code
_entity_poly.pdbx_strand_id
1 'polypeptide(L)'
;MLELSTYEGIPHLLCPVITEAKRAASVLGWVVKEMESRYRLMTRVGVRNIDGYNEKHKLSMPYIVVIVDEMSDLMLVAGKEIENYIQKLSQMARAAGIHIIMATQRPSVDVITGTIKANFPTRISFQVIVQHLVHQVLFYYLF
;
A
#
# COMPACT_ATOMS: atom_id res chain seq x y z
N MET A 1 3.22 10.16 12.45
CA MET A 1 4.02 8.95 12.21
C MET A 1 4.27 8.07 13.45
N LEU A 2 3.91 8.49 14.64
CA LEU A 2 4.12 7.68 15.87
C LEU A 2 2.94 6.76 16.22
N GLU A 3 1.80 6.95 15.59
CA GLU A 3 0.55 6.26 15.96
C GLU A 3 0.62 4.74 15.72
N LEU A 4 1.25 4.30 14.63
CA LEU A 4 1.43 2.88 14.33
C LEU A 4 2.54 2.20 15.15
N SER A 5 3.35 2.95 15.89
CA SER A 5 4.43 2.40 16.73
C SER A 5 3.91 1.52 17.88
N THR A 6 2.63 1.66 18.28
CA THR A 6 1.98 0.78 19.24
C THR A 6 1.86 -0.67 18.76
N TYR A 7 1.97 -0.91 17.46
CA TYR A 7 1.95 -2.26 16.88
C TYR A 7 3.34 -2.89 16.77
N GLU A 8 4.40 -2.19 17.23
CA GLU A 8 5.75 -2.73 17.20
C GLU A 8 5.85 -4.03 17.99
N GLY A 9 6.54 -5.02 17.42
CA GLY A 9 6.75 -6.32 18.07
C GLY A 9 5.61 -7.34 17.94
N ILE A 10 4.50 -7.03 17.28
CA ILE A 10 3.48 -8.05 17.00
C ILE A 10 4.03 -9.07 15.98
N PRO A 11 3.68 -10.37 16.09
CA PRO A 11 4.23 -11.43 15.24
C PRO A 11 3.80 -11.34 13.77
N HIS A 12 2.82 -10.50 13.45
CA HIS A 12 2.33 -10.29 12.08
C HIS A 12 3.18 -9.34 11.25
N LEU A 13 4.05 -8.55 11.89
CA LEU A 13 4.90 -7.59 11.18
C LEU A 13 5.97 -8.31 10.37
N LEU A 14 6.01 -8.04 9.08
CA LEU A 14 7.05 -8.52 8.17
C LEU A 14 8.37 -7.74 8.35
N CYS A 15 8.28 -6.49 8.77
CA CYS A 15 9.39 -5.63 9.17
C CYS A 15 8.94 -4.70 10.30
N PRO A 16 9.89 -4.12 11.07
CA PRO A 16 9.57 -3.10 12.07
C PRO A 16 8.76 -1.93 11.50
N VAL A 17 7.99 -1.26 12.34
CA VAL A 17 7.24 -0.06 11.93
C VAL A 17 8.21 0.99 11.40
N ILE A 18 7.93 1.51 10.21
CA ILE A 18 8.82 2.43 9.50
C ILE A 18 8.34 3.85 9.72
N THR A 19 9.20 4.66 10.32
CA THR A 19 8.90 6.06 10.63
C THR A 19 9.60 7.06 9.69
N GLU A 20 10.58 6.59 8.91
CA GLU A 20 11.33 7.44 7.98
C GLU A 20 10.79 7.30 6.54
N ALA A 21 10.43 8.42 5.91
CA ALA A 21 9.85 8.44 4.56
C ALA A 21 10.77 7.82 3.48
N LYS A 22 12.09 8.08 3.55
CA LYS A 22 13.04 7.47 2.61
C LYS A 22 13.08 5.95 2.71
N ARG A 23 13.05 5.43 3.94
CA ARG A 23 13.02 3.99 4.20
C ARG A 23 11.69 3.39 3.74
N ALA A 24 10.57 4.10 3.96
CA ALA A 24 9.26 3.68 3.49
C ALA A 24 9.20 3.57 1.94
N ALA A 25 9.81 4.51 1.20
CA ALA A 25 9.94 4.42 -0.25
C ALA A 25 10.70 3.17 -0.69
N SER A 26 11.82 2.86 -0.02
CA SER A 26 12.61 1.65 -0.29
C SER A 26 11.82 0.37 -0.03
N VAL A 27 10.99 0.35 1.02
CA VAL A 27 10.13 -0.81 1.35
C VAL A 27 9.01 -0.97 0.34
N LEU A 28 8.39 0.10 -0.15
CA LEU A 28 7.43 0.01 -1.25
C LEU A 28 8.07 -0.55 -2.52
N GLY A 29 9.31 -0.17 -2.83
CA GLY A 29 10.08 -0.76 -3.92
C GLY A 29 10.33 -2.26 -3.71
N TRP A 30 10.58 -2.69 -2.47
CA TRP A 30 10.68 -4.12 -2.14
C TRP A 30 9.34 -4.83 -2.34
N VAL A 31 8.21 -4.25 -1.94
CA VAL A 31 6.88 -4.82 -2.16
C VAL A 31 6.60 -5.04 -3.65
N VAL A 32 7.01 -4.09 -4.51
CA VAL A 32 6.91 -4.26 -5.98
C VAL A 32 7.73 -5.46 -6.45
N LYS A 33 8.96 -5.62 -5.99
CA LYS A 33 9.81 -6.76 -6.35
C LYS A 33 9.25 -8.10 -5.84
N GLU A 34 8.69 -8.11 -4.66
CA GLU A 34 8.01 -9.28 -4.09
C GLU A 34 6.79 -9.66 -4.94
N MET A 35 5.96 -8.69 -5.33
CA MET A 35 4.85 -8.90 -6.25
C MET A 35 5.32 -9.55 -7.55
N GLU A 36 6.36 -9.00 -8.19
CA GLU A 36 6.92 -9.54 -9.43
C GLU A 36 7.48 -10.96 -9.23
N SER A 37 8.09 -11.24 -8.08
CA SER A 37 8.57 -12.58 -7.71
C SER A 37 7.43 -13.58 -7.61
N ARG A 38 6.33 -13.20 -6.95
CA ARG A 38 5.12 -14.02 -6.83
C ARG A 38 4.51 -14.33 -8.20
N TYR A 39 4.45 -13.35 -9.10
CA TYR A 39 4.00 -13.57 -10.46
C TYR A 39 4.85 -14.60 -11.20
N ARG A 40 6.18 -14.52 -11.08
CA ARG A 40 7.08 -15.54 -11.68
C ARG A 40 6.80 -16.94 -11.16
N LEU A 41 6.55 -17.09 -9.85
CA LEU A 41 6.22 -18.38 -9.25
C LEU A 41 4.85 -18.88 -9.72
N MET A 42 3.83 -18.04 -9.72
CA MET A 42 2.49 -18.38 -10.20
C MET A 42 2.50 -18.81 -11.68
N THR A 43 3.25 -18.10 -12.52
CA THR A 43 3.40 -18.42 -13.94
C THR A 43 4.03 -19.77 -14.14
N ARG A 44 5.06 -20.13 -13.37
CA ARG A 44 5.74 -21.44 -13.46
C ARG A 44 4.81 -22.62 -13.20
N VAL A 45 3.80 -22.44 -12.35
CA VAL A 45 2.82 -23.49 -12.01
C VAL A 45 1.50 -23.35 -12.76
N GLY A 46 1.41 -22.38 -13.67
CA GLY A 46 0.25 -22.19 -14.54
C GLY A 46 -0.99 -21.71 -13.80
N VAL A 47 -0.84 -20.86 -12.77
CA VAL A 47 -1.96 -20.27 -12.04
C VAL A 47 -2.00 -18.73 -12.21
N ARG A 48 -3.17 -18.12 -12.00
CA ARG A 48 -3.38 -16.70 -12.26
C ARG A 48 -3.40 -15.83 -11.00
N ASN A 49 -3.55 -16.45 -9.83
CA ASN A 49 -3.65 -15.74 -8.56
C ASN A 49 -3.07 -16.56 -7.42
N ILE A 50 -2.92 -15.92 -6.26
CA ILE A 50 -2.36 -16.52 -5.04
C ILE A 50 -3.20 -17.70 -4.54
N ASP A 51 -4.52 -17.64 -4.68
CA ASP A 51 -5.42 -18.72 -4.21
C ASP A 51 -5.14 -20.00 -4.97
N GLY A 52 -5.11 -19.92 -6.31
CA GLY A 52 -4.78 -21.06 -7.15
C GLY A 52 -3.35 -21.60 -6.92
N TYR A 53 -2.41 -20.72 -6.51
CA TYR A 53 -1.08 -21.17 -6.10
C TYR A 53 -1.14 -21.93 -4.78
N ASN A 54 -1.81 -21.37 -3.78
CA ASN A 54 -1.91 -21.95 -2.44
C ASN A 54 -2.67 -23.28 -2.40
N GLU A 55 -3.66 -23.44 -3.28
CA GLU A 55 -4.36 -24.74 -3.45
C GLU A 55 -3.45 -25.86 -3.96
N LYS A 56 -2.46 -25.52 -4.80
CA LYS A 56 -1.54 -26.49 -5.41
C LYS A 56 -0.30 -26.81 -4.56
N HIS A 57 0.00 -26.00 -3.56
CA HIS A 57 1.25 -26.07 -2.80
C HIS A 57 1.01 -26.28 -1.31
N LYS A 58 1.80 -27.17 -0.70
CA LYS A 58 1.78 -27.39 0.77
C LYS A 58 2.23 -26.16 1.56
N LEU A 59 3.20 -25.41 1.01
CA LEU A 59 3.64 -24.13 1.57
C LEU A 59 2.92 -23.02 0.82
N SER A 60 1.93 -22.45 1.49
CA SER A 60 1.17 -21.32 0.94
C SER A 60 1.97 -20.02 0.99
N MET A 61 1.77 -19.18 -0.01
CA MET A 61 2.21 -17.78 0.06
C MET A 61 1.30 -17.02 1.02
N PRO A 62 1.82 -16.31 2.02
CA PRO A 62 0.99 -15.48 2.89
C PRO A 62 0.51 -14.24 2.14
N TYR A 63 -0.66 -13.73 2.52
CA TYR A 63 -1.10 -12.40 2.12
C TYR A 63 -0.22 -11.33 2.77
N ILE A 64 0.03 -10.24 2.07
CA ILE A 64 0.75 -9.09 2.59
C ILE A 64 -0.22 -7.90 2.61
N VAL A 65 -0.32 -7.24 3.76
CA VAL A 65 -1.06 -5.98 3.90
C VAL A 65 -0.06 -4.86 4.16
N VAL A 66 -0.05 -3.86 3.28
CA VAL A 66 0.77 -2.66 3.40
C VAL A 66 -0.12 -1.54 3.91
N ILE A 67 0.23 -0.97 5.05
CA ILE A 67 -0.51 0.14 5.66
C ILE A 67 0.37 1.38 5.64
N VAL A 68 -0.12 2.45 5.03
CA VAL A 68 0.51 3.77 4.97
C VAL A 68 -0.38 4.76 5.72
N ASP A 69 0.10 5.22 6.86
CA ASP A 69 -0.65 6.09 7.76
C ASP A 69 -0.76 7.54 7.24
N GLU A 70 0.34 8.08 6.70
CA GLU A 70 0.35 9.44 6.14
C GLU A 70 1.07 9.48 4.78
N MET A 71 0.27 9.47 3.73
CA MET A 71 0.75 9.46 2.35
C MET A 71 1.49 10.76 1.97
N SER A 72 1.10 11.90 2.54
CA SER A 72 1.70 13.19 2.22
C SER A 72 3.19 13.23 2.51
N ASP A 73 3.63 12.59 3.59
CA ASP A 73 5.05 12.56 3.97
C ASP A 73 5.89 11.78 2.95
N LEU A 74 5.33 10.72 2.37
CA LEU A 74 5.99 9.95 1.31
C LEU A 74 6.08 10.76 0.01
N MET A 75 5.00 11.44 -0.36
CA MET A 75 4.93 12.24 -1.58
C MET A 75 5.89 13.42 -1.55
N LEU A 76 6.12 14.03 -0.39
CA LEU A 76 7.10 15.12 -0.22
C LEU A 76 8.54 14.67 -0.46
N VAL A 77 8.89 13.45 -0.09
CA VAL A 77 10.28 12.95 -0.14
C VAL A 77 10.62 12.30 -1.47
N ALA A 78 9.70 11.53 -2.03
CA ALA A 78 9.94 10.71 -3.22
C ALA A 78 8.68 10.57 -4.10
N GLY A 79 7.90 11.65 -4.26
CA GLY A 79 6.56 11.62 -4.85
C GLY A 79 6.45 10.87 -6.17
N LYS A 80 7.33 11.15 -7.13
CA LYS A 80 7.30 10.50 -8.45
C LYS A 80 7.62 8.99 -8.37
N GLU A 81 8.54 8.61 -7.50
CA GLU A 81 8.92 7.21 -7.29
C GLU A 81 7.79 6.45 -6.60
N ILE A 82 7.21 7.03 -5.56
CA ILE A 82 6.04 6.50 -4.84
C ILE A 82 4.86 6.34 -5.78
N GLU A 83 4.55 7.34 -6.60
CA GLU A 83 3.46 7.27 -7.57
C GLU A 83 3.63 6.11 -8.55
N ASN A 84 4.85 5.90 -9.06
CA ASN A 84 5.18 4.77 -9.92
C ASN A 84 5.00 3.42 -9.23
N TYR A 85 5.44 3.28 -7.97
CA TYR A 85 5.24 2.06 -7.20
C TYR A 85 3.76 1.78 -6.95
N ILE A 86 3.00 2.80 -6.54
CA ILE A 86 1.57 2.69 -6.32
C ILE A 86 0.84 2.31 -7.60
N GLN A 87 1.19 2.91 -8.73
CA GLN A 87 0.59 2.56 -10.01
C GLN A 87 0.82 1.10 -10.38
N LYS A 88 2.03 0.59 -10.23
CA LYS A 88 2.34 -0.84 -10.48
C LYS A 88 1.57 -1.75 -9.53
N LEU A 89 1.58 -1.45 -8.25
CA LEU A 89 0.91 -2.24 -7.23
C LEU A 89 -0.61 -2.25 -7.46
N SER A 90 -1.22 -1.11 -7.75
CA SER A 90 -2.66 -1.01 -7.97
C SER A 90 -3.16 -1.87 -9.15
N GLN A 91 -2.34 -2.09 -10.14
CA GLN A 91 -2.69 -2.90 -11.30
C GLN A 91 -2.56 -4.41 -11.06
N MET A 92 -1.64 -4.83 -10.21
CA MET A 92 -1.22 -6.23 -10.16
C MET A 92 -1.22 -6.84 -8.74
N ALA A 93 -1.20 -6.05 -7.69
CA ALA A 93 -0.99 -6.53 -6.32
C ALA A 93 -2.08 -7.51 -5.85
N ARG A 94 -3.33 -7.28 -6.21
CA ARG A 94 -4.47 -8.11 -5.81
C ARG A 94 -4.27 -9.59 -6.13
N ALA A 95 -3.94 -9.92 -7.37
CA ALA A 95 -3.74 -11.31 -7.78
C ALA A 95 -2.53 -11.96 -7.11
N ALA A 96 -1.53 -11.16 -6.72
CA ALA A 96 -0.37 -11.61 -5.96
C ALA A 96 -0.60 -11.70 -4.44
N GLY A 97 -1.82 -11.42 -3.96
CA GLY A 97 -2.17 -11.43 -2.54
C GLY A 97 -1.56 -10.30 -1.74
N ILE A 98 -1.38 -9.13 -2.37
CA ILE A 98 -0.84 -7.93 -1.72
C ILE A 98 -1.94 -6.86 -1.71
N HIS A 99 -2.27 -6.37 -0.54
CA HIS A 99 -3.31 -5.37 -0.30
C HIS A 99 -2.70 -4.10 0.27
N ILE A 100 -3.23 -2.95 -0.12
CA ILE A 100 -2.70 -1.66 0.30
C ILE A 100 -3.82 -0.83 0.91
N ILE A 101 -3.56 -0.31 2.10
CA ILE A 101 -4.39 0.67 2.80
C ILE A 101 -3.57 1.94 2.91
N MET A 102 -4.09 3.03 2.37
CA MET A 102 -3.42 4.34 2.47
C MET A 102 -4.32 5.33 3.16
N ALA A 103 -3.73 6.09 4.07
CA ALA A 103 -4.39 7.19 4.72
C ALA A 103 -3.61 8.49 4.51
N THR A 104 -4.30 9.61 4.61
CA THR A 104 -3.69 10.94 4.67
C THR A 104 -4.61 11.92 5.38
N GLN A 105 -4.02 12.77 6.19
CA GLN A 105 -4.68 13.92 6.81
C GLN A 105 -4.61 15.17 5.92
N ARG A 106 -3.87 15.10 4.78
CA ARG A 106 -3.68 16.22 3.84
C ARG A 106 -4.11 15.82 2.43
N PRO A 107 -5.42 15.79 2.15
CA PRO A 107 -5.95 15.37 0.85
C PRO A 107 -5.79 16.44 -0.23
N SER A 108 -4.60 16.99 -0.38
CA SER A 108 -4.27 17.95 -1.45
C SER A 108 -4.13 17.26 -2.80
N VAL A 109 -4.21 18.01 -3.90
CA VAL A 109 -4.08 17.47 -5.26
C VAL A 109 -2.69 16.87 -5.51
N ASP A 110 -1.66 17.39 -4.82
CA ASP A 110 -0.28 16.93 -4.92
C ASP A 110 -0.06 15.59 -4.21
N VAL A 111 -0.87 15.28 -3.21
CA VAL A 111 -0.83 14.02 -2.46
C VAL A 111 -1.77 13.00 -3.11
N ILE A 112 -3.00 13.41 -3.42
CA ILE A 112 -4.03 12.59 -4.03
C ILE A 112 -4.10 12.91 -5.51
N THR A 113 -3.12 12.42 -6.25
CA THR A 113 -3.00 12.64 -7.69
C THR A 113 -4.11 11.92 -8.48
N GLY A 114 -4.25 12.29 -9.75
CA GLY A 114 -5.18 11.60 -10.65
C GLY A 114 -4.89 10.11 -10.75
N THR A 115 -3.62 9.72 -10.76
CA THR A 115 -3.17 8.33 -10.77
C THR A 115 -3.67 7.56 -9.55
N ILE A 116 -3.54 8.13 -8.35
CA ILE A 116 -4.02 7.53 -7.11
C ILE A 116 -5.54 7.40 -7.15
N LYS A 117 -6.25 8.48 -7.52
CA LYS A 117 -7.72 8.47 -7.61
C LYS A 117 -8.26 7.40 -8.58
N ALA A 118 -7.60 7.21 -9.72
CA ALA A 118 -8.02 6.23 -10.72
C ALA A 118 -7.84 4.78 -10.25
N ASN A 119 -6.84 4.53 -9.42
CA ASN A 119 -6.46 3.17 -9.02
C ASN A 119 -7.05 2.73 -7.66
N PHE A 120 -7.57 3.67 -6.87
CA PHE A 120 -8.18 3.39 -5.56
C PHE A 120 -9.65 3.83 -5.56
N PRO A 121 -10.55 2.99 -6.03
CA PRO A 121 -11.97 3.33 -6.14
C PRO A 121 -12.69 3.36 -4.79
N THR A 122 -12.27 2.50 -3.84
CA THR A 122 -12.88 2.46 -2.51
C THR A 122 -12.23 3.52 -1.62
N ARG A 123 -13.07 4.44 -1.09
CA ARG A 123 -12.62 5.58 -0.30
C ARG A 123 -13.52 5.77 0.90
N ILE A 124 -12.90 6.06 2.04
CA ILE A 124 -13.59 6.46 3.26
C ILE A 124 -13.07 7.85 3.62
N SER A 125 -13.96 8.81 3.79
CA SER A 125 -13.59 10.17 4.18
C SER A 125 -14.39 10.64 5.38
N PHE A 126 -13.73 11.35 6.26
CA PHE A 126 -14.34 12.03 7.39
C PHE A 126 -14.24 13.53 7.18
N GLN A 127 -15.32 14.24 7.47
CA GLN A 127 -15.33 15.71 7.43
C GLN A 127 -14.77 16.25 8.73
N VAL A 128 -13.68 16.99 8.64
CA VAL A 128 -13.12 17.73 9.78
C VAL A 128 -13.34 19.24 9.52
N ILE A 129 -14.09 19.91 10.40
CA ILE A 129 -14.29 21.37 10.34
C ILE A 129 -13.15 22.01 11.12
N VAL A 130 -12.16 22.53 10.40
CA VAL A 130 -11.22 23.51 10.95
C VAL A 130 -11.59 24.86 10.35
N GLN A 131 -11.63 25.91 11.17
CA GLN A 131 -12.06 27.25 10.77
C GLN A 131 -11.59 27.61 9.35
N HIS A 132 -12.56 27.70 8.41
CA HIS A 132 -12.43 28.05 6.99
C HIS A 132 -11.88 27.03 6.00
N LEU A 133 -11.51 25.80 6.41
CA LEU A 133 -11.12 24.74 5.49
C LEU A 133 -11.72 23.40 5.92
N VAL A 134 -12.40 22.75 4.99
CA VAL A 134 -12.87 21.38 5.18
C VAL A 134 -11.68 20.47 4.94
N HIS A 135 -11.09 19.93 6.01
CA HIS A 135 -10.11 18.87 5.90
C HIS A 135 -10.85 17.52 5.88
N GLN A 136 -10.60 16.74 4.85
CA GLN A 136 -11.09 15.37 4.75
C GLN A 136 -9.93 14.44 5.10
N VAL A 137 -10.11 13.58 6.10
CA VAL A 137 -9.26 12.42 6.28
C VAL A 137 -9.74 11.38 5.26
N LEU A 138 -8.88 11.01 4.34
CA LEU A 138 -9.24 10.12 3.25
C LEU A 138 -8.47 8.81 3.41
N PHE A 139 -9.21 7.71 3.53
CA PHE A 139 -8.65 6.37 3.47
C PHE A 139 -8.89 5.79 2.08
N TYR A 140 -7.84 5.26 1.49
CA TYR A 140 -7.92 4.53 0.23
C TYR A 140 -7.70 3.06 0.48
N TYR A 141 -8.55 2.24 -0.08
CA TYR A 141 -8.45 0.80 0.05
C TYR A 141 -8.35 0.17 -1.35
N LEU A 142 -7.37 -0.69 -1.52
CA LEU A 142 -7.23 -1.52 -2.70
C LEU A 142 -7.50 -2.98 -2.30
N PHE A 143 -8.60 -3.53 -2.79
CA PHE A 143 -8.91 -4.95 -2.70
C PHE A 143 -8.36 -5.70 -3.92
#